data_2c756d034dd9ee3541bb82da9013fed0
#
_entry.id   2c756d034dd9ee3541bb82da9013fed0
#
_cell.length_a   1.000
_cell.length_b   1.000
_cell.length_c   1.000
_cell.angle_alpha   90.00
_cell.angle_beta   90.00
_cell.angle_gamma   90.00
#
_symmetry.space_group_name_H-M   'P 1'
#
loop_
_entity.id
_entity.type
_entity.pdbx_description
1 polymer ?
#
loop_
_entity_poly.entity_id
_entity_poly.type
_entity_poly.pdbx_seq_one_letter_code
_entity_poly.pdbx_strand_id
1 'polypeptide(L)'
;MSAKIRLQRHGSKKRPFYFIVIADSRAPRDGKFIQKLGTYNPLTIPATIQLDRQKALEWLNKGAIPTDTVRRILSFKGVLYLKHLLRGVSLGLFDEAAAMQKFTEWTAEHDNQIKKKNEDTQRKRTEKRQAIMSASVANRQAKVAAKAAAEAPAPEAPVEESSAAEAEGTTEA
;
A
#
# COMPACT_ATOMS: atom_id res chain seq x y z
N MET A 1 -4.83 38.49 -2.59
CA MET A 1 -4.64 37.20 -3.28
C MET A 1 -4.54 36.09 -2.24
N SER A 2 -5.24 34.98 -2.45
CA SER A 2 -5.27 33.87 -1.48
C SER A 2 -4.31 32.78 -1.92
N ALA A 3 -3.24 32.56 -1.13
CA ALA A 3 -2.31 31.45 -1.35
C ALA A 3 -2.94 30.14 -0.85
N LYS A 4 -2.85 29.08 -1.63
CA LYS A 4 -3.29 27.73 -1.24
C LYS A 4 -2.13 26.76 -1.22
N ILE A 5 -2.12 25.86 -0.21
CA ILE A 5 -1.21 24.74 -0.16
C ILE A 5 -1.94 23.56 -0.79
N ARG A 6 -1.42 23.05 -1.91
CA ARG A 6 -2.09 22.01 -2.71
C ARG A 6 -1.11 20.99 -3.26
N LEU A 7 -1.64 19.88 -3.74
CA LEU A 7 -0.89 18.87 -4.47
C LEU A 7 -0.87 19.22 -5.97
N GLN A 8 0.34 19.24 -6.53
CA GLN A 8 0.59 19.31 -7.96
C GLN A 8 0.98 17.92 -8.46
N ARG A 9 0.33 17.43 -9.51
CA ARG A 9 0.58 16.10 -10.03
C ARG A 9 1.79 16.10 -10.95
N HIS A 10 2.67 15.12 -10.71
CA HIS A 10 3.80 14.80 -11.55
C HIS A 10 3.87 13.28 -11.80
N GLY A 11 4.82 12.84 -12.61
CA GLY A 11 4.99 11.44 -12.96
C GLY A 11 4.15 11.00 -14.14
N SER A 12 4.29 9.74 -14.53
CA SER A 12 3.64 9.14 -15.69
C SER A 12 2.17 8.76 -15.41
N LYS A 13 1.42 8.35 -16.45
CA LYS A 13 -0.02 8.01 -16.39
C LYS A 13 -0.35 6.96 -15.31
N LYS A 14 0.47 5.91 -15.18
CA LYS A 14 0.26 4.81 -14.22
C LYS A 14 1.09 4.94 -12.93
N ARG A 15 2.00 5.93 -12.83
CA ARG A 15 2.87 6.15 -11.67
C ARG A 15 2.75 7.61 -11.19
N PRO A 16 1.66 7.97 -10.50
CA PRO A 16 1.47 9.32 -9.99
C PRO A 16 2.46 9.63 -8.88
N PHE A 17 3.02 10.82 -8.94
CA PHE A 17 3.85 11.43 -7.92
C PHE A 17 3.38 12.85 -7.69
N TYR A 18 3.43 13.35 -6.47
CA TYR A 18 2.87 14.66 -6.15
C TYR A 18 3.89 15.55 -5.47
N PHE A 19 3.94 16.81 -5.88
CA PHE A 19 4.60 17.87 -5.13
C PHE A 19 3.59 18.57 -4.24
N ILE A 20 4.00 18.84 -2.99
CA ILE A 20 3.26 19.69 -2.07
C ILE A 20 3.77 21.11 -2.31
N VAL A 21 2.92 21.97 -2.85
CA VAL A 21 3.29 23.30 -3.32
C VAL A 21 2.36 24.37 -2.77
N ILE A 22 2.90 25.58 -2.72
CA ILE A 22 2.14 26.80 -2.46
C ILE A 22 1.93 27.48 -3.80
N ALA A 23 0.67 27.74 -4.13
CA ALA A 23 0.30 28.40 -5.37
C ALA A 23 -0.86 29.36 -5.14
N ASP A 24 -1.06 30.29 -6.07
CA ASP A 24 -2.24 31.13 -6.08
C ASP A 24 -3.49 30.27 -6.28
N SER A 25 -4.59 30.64 -5.63
CA SER A 25 -5.86 29.93 -5.72
C SER A 25 -6.43 29.87 -7.14
N ARG A 26 -6.10 30.86 -7.97
CA ARG A 26 -6.56 30.98 -9.38
C ARG A 26 -5.68 30.23 -10.36
N ALA A 27 -4.43 29.87 -9.99
CA ALA A 27 -3.52 29.16 -10.88
C ALA A 27 -4.00 27.72 -11.18
N PRO A 28 -3.81 27.20 -12.39
CA PRO A 28 -4.16 25.82 -12.72
C PRO A 28 -3.37 24.84 -11.85
N ARG A 29 -3.90 23.59 -11.70
CA ARG A 29 -3.34 22.60 -10.76
C ARG A 29 -1.85 22.36 -11.00
N ASP A 30 -1.44 22.15 -12.22
CA ASP A 30 -0.06 21.78 -12.62
C ASP A 30 0.71 22.99 -13.20
N GLY A 31 0.22 24.23 -12.95
CA GLY A 31 0.82 25.47 -13.39
C GLY A 31 1.91 26.00 -12.46
N LYS A 32 2.24 27.28 -12.62
CA LYS A 32 3.26 27.98 -11.83
C LYS A 32 2.90 27.94 -10.34
N PHE A 33 3.86 27.60 -9.50
CA PHE A 33 3.76 27.64 -8.05
C PHE A 33 4.76 28.65 -7.48
N ILE A 34 4.49 29.11 -6.25
CA ILE A 34 5.34 30.06 -5.54
C ILE A 34 6.50 29.35 -4.90
N GLN A 35 6.23 28.27 -4.15
CA GLN A 35 7.23 27.52 -3.43
C GLN A 35 6.84 26.03 -3.31
N LYS A 36 7.83 25.14 -3.40
CA LYS A 36 7.68 23.72 -3.12
C LYS A 36 8.01 23.48 -1.64
N LEU A 37 7.09 22.80 -0.94
CA LEU A 37 7.24 22.42 0.47
C LEU A 37 7.74 20.99 0.65
N GLY A 38 7.45 20.12 -0.33
CA GLY A 38 7.80 18.71 -0.21
C GLY A 38 7.26 17.84 -1.32
N THR A 39 7.29 16.54 -1.06
CA THR A 39 6.85 15.50 -2.00
C THR A 39 5.94 14.49 -1.32
N TYR A 40 5.02 13.92 -2.08
CA TYR A 40 4.12 12.87 -1.66
C TYR A 40 4.09 11.75 -2.70
N ASN A 41 4.46 10.55 -2.29
CA ASN A 41 4.41 9.35 -3.13
C ASN A 41 3.36 8.38 -2.57
N PRO A 42 2.23 8.19 -3.25
CA PRO A 42 1.19 7.27 -2.82
C PRO A 42 1.46 5.81 -3.19
N LEU A 43 2.44 5.53 -4.07
CA LEU A 43 2.70 4.17 -4.56
C LEU A 43 3.46 3.32 -3.56
N THR A 44 4.19 3.94 -2.66
CA THR A 44 4.86 3.25 -1.56
C THR A 44 3.87 2.87 -0.48
N ILE A 45 4.11 1.77 0.21
CA ILE A 45 3.30 1.35 1.34
C ILE A 45 4.21 1.08 2.52
N PRO A 46 4.14 1.95 3.51
CA PRO A 46 3.32 3.17 3.63
C PRO A 46 3.69 4.26 2.62
N ALA A 47 2.75 5.17 2.35
CA ALA A 47 2.99 6.31 1.48
C ALA A 47 4.13 7.19 2.01
N THR A 48 5.08 7.53 1.13
CA THR A 48 6.24 8.34 1.52
C THR A 48 5.90 9.82 1.44
N ILE A 49 6.06 10.53 2.56
CA ILE A 49 5.82 11.96 2.68
C ILE A 49 7.10 12.64 3.14
N GLN A 50 7.69 13.44 2.29
CA GLN A 50 8.79 14.33 2.63
C GLN A 50 8.24 15.75 2.68
N LEU A 51 8.35 16.42 3.81
CA LEU A 51 7.78 17.76 4.03
C LEU A 51 8.72 18.60 4.90
N ASP A 52 8.98 19.81 4.46
CA ASP A 52 9.63 20.83 5.27
C ASP A 52 8.59 21.46 6.22
N ARG A 53 8.69 21.06 7.51
CA ARG A 53 7.73 21.47 8.54
C ARG A 53 7.78 22.97 8.82
N GLN A 54 8.97 23.56 8.83
CA GLN A 54 9.16 24.98 9.16
C GLN A 54 8.54 25.87 8.08
N LYS A 55 8.87 25.63 6.81
CA LYS A 55 8.28 26.38 5.69
C LYS A 55 6.77 26.23 5.63
N ALA A 56 6.26 25.01 5.88
CA ALA A 56 4.82 24.79 5.91
C ALA A 56 4.14 25.60 7.02
N LEU A 57 4.74 25.66 8.22
CA LEU A 57 4.25 26.45 9.34
C LEU A 57 4.25 27.95 9.05
N GLU A 58 5.34 28.48 8.49
CA GLU A 58 5.44 29.89 8.08
C GLU A 58 4.31 30.30 7.14
N TRP A 59 4.05 29.49 6.12
CA TRP A 59 2.98 29.77 5.16
C TRP A 59 1.58 29.66 5.77
N LEU A 60 1.37 28.71 6.70
CA LEU A 60 0.13 28.63 7.45
C LEU A 60 -0.09 29.86 8.35
N ASN A 61 0.99 30.42 8.91
CA ASN A 61 0.94 31.67 9.69
C ASN A 61 0.71 32.90 8.81
N LYS A 62 1.25 32.90 7.58
CA LYS A 62 0.97 33.92 6.55
C LYS A 62 -0.46 33.82 5.96
N GLY A 63 -1.26 32.84 6.41
CA GLY A 63 -2.66 32.69 6.00
C GLY A 63 -2.88 31.82 4.76
N ALA A 64 -1.91 30.99 4.35
CA ALA A 64 -2.12 30.03 3.26
C ALA A 64 -3.12 28.96 3.69
N ILE A 65 -4.11 28.69 2.84
CA ILE A 65 -5.18 27.73 3.11
C ILE A 65 -4.83 26.37 2.51
N PRO A 66 -4.67 25.31 3.32
CA PRO A 66 -4.44 23.97 2.78
C PRO A 66 -5.71 23.36 2.19
N THR A 67 -5.57 22.61 1.10
CA THR A 67 -6.64 21.74 0.61
C THR A 67 -6.86 20.58 1.56
N ASP A 68 -8.01 19.91 1.52
CA ASP A 68 -8.38 18.84 2.48
C ASP A 68 -7.35 17.71 2.53
N THR A 69 -6.88 17.25 1.37
CA THR A 69 -5.83 16.21 1.31
C THR A 69 -4.53 16.67 1.94
N VAL A 70 -4.08 17.91 1.64
CA VAL A 70 -2.87 18.47 2.23
C VAL A 70 -3.05 18.69 3.73
N ARG A 71 -4.23 19.12 4.17
CA ARG A 71 -4.55 19.28 5.61
C ARG A 71 -4.36 17.97 6.38
N ARG A 72 -4.80 16.84 5.80
CA ARG A 72 -4.55 15.50 6.38
C ARG A 72 -3.06 15.17 6.41
N ILE A 73 -2.30 15.48 5.36
CA ILE A 73 -0.85 15.28 5.30
C ILE A 73 -0.14 16.13 6.36
N LEU A 74 -0.51 17.40 6.51
CA LEU A 74 0.04 18.32 7.50
C LEU A 74 -0.28 17.86 8.93
N SER A 75 -1.49 17.37 9.17
CA SER A 75 -1.88 16.78 10.45
C SER A 75 -1.04 15.53 10.77
N PHE A 76 -0.89 14.62 9.79
CA PHE A 76 -0.07 13.42 9.93
C PHE A 76 1.40 13.74 10.24
N LYS A 77 1.96 14.81 9.69
CA LYS A 77 3.32 15.27 9.96
C LYS A 77 3.44 16.18 11.20
N GLY A 78 2.34 16.43 11.92
CA GLY A 78 2.31 17.20 13.16
C GLY A 78 2.39 18.72 12.99
N VAL A 79 2.38 19.23 11.74
CA VAL A 79 2.52 20.70 11.51
C VAL A 79 1.33 21.47 12.10
N LEU A 80 0.12 20.93 12.00
CA LEU A 80 -1.07 21.57 12.56
C LEU A 80 -1.05 21.54 14.09
N TYR A 81 -0.52 20.48 14.69
CA TYR A 81 -0.35 20.37 16.14
C TYR A 81 0.68 21.37 16.63
N LEU A 82 1.83 21.48 15.95
CA LEU A 82 2.84 22.50 16.27
C LEU A 82 2.27 23.92 16.17
N LYS A 83 1.49 24.22 15.12
CA LYS A 83 0.79 25.50 14.99
C LYS A 83 -0.14 25.77 16.18
N HIS A 84 -0.87 24.76 16.64
CA HIS A 84 -1.75 24.86 17.79
C HIS A 84 -0.99 25.16 19.09
N LEU A 85 0.12 24.45 19.33
CA LEU A 85 0.97 24.70 20.49
C LEU A 85 1.57 26.12 20.48
N LEU A 86 2.12 26.57 19.35
CA LEU A 86 2.66 27.93 19.24
C LEU A 86 1.59 29.01 19.44
N ARG A 87 0.34 28.75 19.02
CA ARG A 87 -0.77 29.62 19.34
C ARG A 87 -1.05 29.66 20.85
N GLY A 88 -0.94 28.54 21.56
CA GLY A 88 -1.05 28.51 23.02
C GLY A 88 0.02 29.33 23.71
N VAL A 89 1.27 29.29 23.21
CA VAL A 89 2.36 30.15 23.68
C VAL A 89 2.02 31.63 23.47
N SER A 90 1.54 31.98 22.28
CA SER A 90 1.15 33.38 21.99
C SER A 90 0.00 33.90 22.85
N LEU A 91 -0.84 33.01 23.39
CA LEU A 91 -1.92 33.32 24.31
C LEU A 91 -1.47 33.29 25.80
N GLY A 92 -0.19 33.01 26.08
CA GLY A 92 0.36 32.95 27.43
C GLY A 92 -0.08 31.76 28.27
N LEU A 93 -0.60 30.68 27.64
CA LEU A 93 -1.09 29.49 28.37
C LEU A 93 0.07 28.61 28.89
N PHE A 94 1.22 28.64 28.25
CA PHE A 94 2.42 27.89 28.61
C PHE A 94 3.65 28.41 27.85
N ASP A 95 4.84 28.07 28.34
CA ASP A 95 6.11 28.49 27.74
C ASP A 95 6.43 27.74 26.45
N GLU A 96 7.30 28.36 25.63
CA GLU A 96 7.76 27.73 24.36
C GLU A 96 8.50 26.41 24.61
N ALA A 97 9.31 26.35 25.69
CA ALA A 97 9.99 25.11 26.07
C ALA A 97 9.02 23.97 26.35
N ALA A 98 7.92 24.23 27.08
CA ALA A 98 6.88 23.28 27.37
C ALA A 98 6.09 22.87 26.08
N ALA A 99 5.90 23.80 25.14
CA ALA A 99 5.30 23.50 23.84
C ALA A 99 6.16 22.53 23.03
N MET A 100 7.47 22.75 22.99
CA MET A 100 8.42 21.89 22.28
C MET A 100 8.53 20.50 22.92
N GLN A 101 8.50 20.39 24.25
CA GLN A 101 8.45 19.11 24.94
C GLN A 101 7.22 18.30 24.55
N LYS A 102 6.03 18.90 24.64
CA LYS A 102 4.77 18.26 24.22
C LYS A 102 4.81 17.82 22.74
N PHE A 103 5.44 18.60 21.89
CA PHE A 103 5.58 18.26 20.48
C PHE A 103 6.54 17.09 20.27
N THR A 104 7.66 17.01 20.98
CA THR A 104 8.61 15.89 20.89
C THR A 104 8.02 14.60 21.43
N GLU A 105 7.31 14.63 22.55
CA GLU A 105 6.57 13.50 23.11
C GLU A 105 5.54 12.96 22.10
N TRP A 106 4.70 13.84 21.59
CA TRP A 106 3.70 13.46 20.58
C TRP A 106 4.36 12.86 19.33
N THR A 107 5.48 13.43 18.85
CA THR A 107 6.19 12.92 17.67
C THR A 107 6.72 11.52 17.93
N ALA A 108 7.29 11.25 19.10
CA ALA A 108 7.81 9.93 19.48
C ALA A 108 6.68 8.87 19.54
N GLU A 109 5.57 9.20 20.17
CA GLU A 109 4.40 8.32 20.24
C GLU A 109 3.81 8.05 18.86
N HIS A 110 3.65 9.09 18.03
CA HIS A 110 3.12 8.98 16.68
C HIS A 110 4.01 8.12 15.77
N ASP A 111 5.33 8.29 15.83
CA ASP A 111 6.28 7.48 15.07
C ASP A 111 6.26 6.01 15.51
N ASN A 112 6.10 5.74 16.80
CA ASN A 112 5.92 4.38 17.31
C ASN A 112 4.61 3.73 16.81
N GLN A 113 3.51 4.50 16.79
CA GLN A 113 2.24 4.02 16.23
C GLN A 113 2.34 3.74 14.72
N ILE A 114 3.07 4.58 13.97
CA ILE A 114 3.31 4.38 12.54
C ILE A 114 4.14 3.12 12.32
N LYS A 115 5.21 2.90 13.08
CA LYS A 115 6.05 1.69 12.99
C LYS A 115 5.20 0.44 13.21
N LYS A 116 4.42 0.37 14.29
CA LYS A 116 3.51 -0.74 14.58
C LYS A 116 2.53 -1.01 13.43
N LYS A 117 1.85 0.03 12.91
CA LYS A 117 0.93 -0.11 11.77
C LYS A 117 1.62 -0.60 10.50
N ASN A 118 2.87 -0.19 10.27
CA ASN A 118 3.67 -0.63 9.13
C ASN A 118 4.04 -2.11 9.25
N GLU A 119 4.49 -2.54 10.43
CA GLU A 119 4.80 -3.94 10.74
C GLU A 119 3.57 -4.83 10.57
N ASP A 120 2.42 -4.44 11.13
CA ASP A 120 1.16 -5.15 10.97
C ASP A 120 0.74 -5.27 9.49
N THR A 121 0.91 -4.18 8.73
CA THR A 121 0.58 -4.16 7.31
C THR A 121 1.52 -5.06 6.51
N GLN A 122 2.81 -5.06 6.81
CA GLN A 122 3.79 -5.94 6.18
C GLN A 122 3.52 -7.41 6.54
N ARG A 123 3.25 -7.70 7.81
CA ARG A 123 2.90 -9.05 8.28
C ARG A 123 1.68 -9.60 7.54
N LYS A 124 0.59 -8.83 7.49
CA LYS A 124 -0.62 -9.22 6.74
C LYS A 124 -0.36 -9.45 5.24
N ARG A 125 0.60 -8.73 4.66
CA ARG A 125 0.98 -8.92 3.25
C ARG A 125 1.80 -10.17 3.03
N THR A 126 2.76 -10.46 3.93
CA THR A 126 3.55 -11.68 3.86
C THR A 126 2.67 -12.91 4.06
N GLU A 127 1.76 -12.88 5.03
CA GLU A 127 0.76 -13.94 5.26
C GLU A 127 -0.12 -14.17 4.02
N LYS A 128 -0.65 -13.09 3.41
CA LYS A 128 -1.42 -13.22 2.15
C LYS A 128 -0.60 -13.79 1.00
N ARG A 129 0.66 -13.36 0.85
CA ARG A 129 1.54 -13.92 -0.19
C ARG A 129 1.81 -15.40 0.04
N GLN A 130 2.09 -15.80 1.25
CA GLN A 130 2.29 -17.20 1.62
C GLN A 130 1.03 -18.05 1.36
N ALA A 131 -0.15 -17.54 1.75
CA ALA A 131 -1.42 -18.21 1.49
C ALA A 131 -1.71 -18.39 -0.02
N ILE A 132 -1.44 -17.35 -0.84
CA ILE A 132 -1.59 -17.44 -2.29
C ILE A 132 -0.59 -18.43 -2.89
N MET A 133 0.66 -18.43 -2.43
CA MET A 133 1.69 -19.36 -2.90
C MET A 133 1.33 -20.81 -2.53
N SER A 134 0.93 -21.06 -1.28
CA SER A 134 0.51 -22.40 -0.85
C SER A 134 -0.71 -22.91 -1.62
N ALA A 135 -1.73 -22.05 -1.84
CA ALA A 135 -2.89 -22.39 -2.64
C ALA A 135 -2.52 -22.67 -4.11
N SER A 136 -1.59 -21.90 -4.69
CA SER A 136 -1.13 -22.13 -6.06
C SER A 136 -0.35 -23.44 -6.21
N VAL A 137 0.46 -23.80 -5.22
CA VAL A 137 1.19 -25.07 -5.18
C VAL A 137 0.21 -26.24 -5.04
N ALA A 138 -0.75 -26.13 -4.12
CA ALA A 138 -1.79 -27.15 -3.94
C ALA A 138 -2.62 -27.36 -5.22
N ASN A 139 -3.05 -26.29 -5.90
CA ASN A 139 -3.74 -26.37 -7.18
C ASN A 139 -2.88 -27.00 -8.29
N ARG A 140 -1.58 -26.72 -8.30
CA ARG A 140 -0.67 -27.32 -9.28
C ARG A 140 -0.51 -28.83 -9.03
N GLN A 141 -0.35 -29.23 -7.76
CA GLN A 141 -0.28 -30.63 -7.38
C GLN A 141 -1.57 -31.38 -7.69
N ALA A 142 -2.73 -30.77 -7.39
CA ALA A 142 -4.03 -31.37 -7.74
C ALA A 142 -4.20 -31.54 -9.24
N LYS A 143 -3.78 -30.57 -10.07
CA LYS A 143 -3.81 -30.70 -11.53
C LYS A 143 -2.87 -31.79 -12.06
N VAL A 144 -1.68 -31.92 -11.47
CA VAL A 144 -0.73 -32.99 -11.83
C VAL A 144 -1.29 -34.36 -11.46
N ALA A 145 -1.85 -34.49 -10.24
CA ALA A 145 -2.48 -35.71 -9.79
C ALA A 145 -3.68 -36.10 -10.64
N ALA A 146 -4.55 -35.13 -11.01
CA ALA A 146 -5.68 -35.36 -11.90
C ALA A 146 -5.24 -35.80 -13.32
N LYS A 147 -4.16 -35.21 -13.85
CA LYS A 147 -3.58 -35.60 -15.13
C LYS A 147 -2.99 -37.02 -15.09
N ALA A 148 -2.27 -37.37 -14.01
CA ALA A 148 -1.72 -38.70 -13.81
C ALA A 148 -2.80 -39.75 -13.64
N ALA A 149 -3.93 -39.44 -12.99
CA ALA A 149 -5.06 -40.31 -12.84
C ALA A 149 -5.83 -40.51 -14.18
N ALA A 150 -5.84 -39.50 -15.07
CA ALA A 150 -6.44 -39.60 -16.41
C ALA A 150 -5.55 -40.34 -17.42
N GLU A 151 -4.25 -40.46 -17.15
CA GLU A 151 -3.26 -41.14 -18.02
C GLU A 151 -2.91 -42.55 -17.56
N ALA A 152 -3.51 -43.01 -16.45
CA ALA A 152 -3.40 -44.39 -15.99
C ALA A 152 -4.12 -45.33 -17.02
N PRO A 153 -3.42 -46.34 -17.60
CA PRO A 153 -4.06 -47.27 -18.53
C PRO A 153 -5.18 -48.02 -17.82
N ALA A 154 -6.30 -48.21 -18.52
CA ALA A 154 -7.41 -48.98 -18.02
C ALA A 154 -6.93 -50.41 -17.65
N PRO A 155 -7.41 -50.99 -16.54
CA PRO A 155 -7.05 -52.35 -16.18
C PRO A 155 -7.50 -53.28 -17.31
N GLU A 156 -6.54 -54.01 -17.90
CA GLU A 156 -6.82 -55.07 -18.84
C GLU A 156 -7.78 -56.06 -18.18
N ALA A 157 -8.92 -56.30 -18.82
CA ALA A 157 -9.87 -57.32 -18.43
C ALA A 157 -9.22 -58.71 -18.52
N PRO A 158 -9.47 -59.64 -17.56
CA PRO A 158 -8.90 -60.98 -17.62
C PRO A 158 -9.45 -61.72 -18.82
N VAL A 159 -8.55 -62.22 -19.66
CA VAL A 159 -8.84 -63.11 -20.72
C VAL A 159 -9.30 -64.45 -20.09
N GLU A 160 -10.58 -64.76 -20.14
CA GLU A 160 -11.11 -66.09 -19.83
C GLU A 160 -10.56 -67.09 -20.81
N GLU A 161 -9.66 -67.99 -20.36
CA GLU A 161 -9.40 -69.27 -20.95
C GLU A 161 -10.68 -70.16 -20.88
N SER A 162 -11.34 -70.32 -21.97
CA SER A 162 -12.27 -71.48 -22.10
C SER A 162 -11.60 -72.61 -22.84
N SER A 163 -11.11 -73.57 -22.03
CA SER A 163 -10.85 -74.95 -22.47
C SER A 163 -12.16 -75.68 -22.70
N ALA A 164 -12.28 -76.35 -23.81
CA ALA A 164 -13.04 -77.56 -23.99
C ALA A 164 -12.75 -78.05 -25.41
N ALA A 165 -11.95 -79.07 -25.56
CA ALA A 165 -12.33 -80.51 -25.56
C ALA A 165 -12.97 -80.96 -26.84
N GLU A 166 -12.18 -81.79 -27.52
CA GLU A 166 -12.56 -83.11 -28.18
C GLU A 166 -13.70 -83.12 -29.15
N ALA A 167 -13.39 -83.51 -30.36
CA ALA A 167 -13.79 -84.87 -30.84
C ALA A 167 -13.39 -85.05 -32.31
N GLU A 168 -12.52 -85.98 -32.53
CA GLU A 168 -12.57 -87.13 -33.44
C GLU A 168 -13.55 -87.08 -34.61
N GLY A 169 -13.07 -87.46 -35.74
CA GLY A 169 -13.92 -88.03 -36.81
C GLY A 169 -13.30 -87.97 -38.19
N THR A 170 -12.38 -88.81 -38.47
CA THR A 170 -12.34 -89.85 -39.48
C THR A 170 -12.86 -89.53 -40.90
N THR A 171 -12.02 -89.95 -41.86
CA THR A 171 -12.23 -90.68 -43.16
C THR A 171 -12.38 -89.83 -44.43
N GLU A 172 -11.44 -90.20 -45.27
CA GLU A 172 -11.54 -90.66 -46.70
C GLU A 172 -12.24 -89.78 -47.75
N ALA A 173 -11.48 -89.34 -48.70
CA ALA A 173 -11.33 -89.80 -50.06
C ALA A 173 -10.37 -88.92 -50.86
#